data_adc25030c66a2be657843d828d73e5f4
#
_entry.id   adc25030c66a2be657843d828d73e5f4
#
_cell.length_a   1.000
_cell.length_b   1.000
_cell.length_c   1.000
_cell.angle_alpha   90.00
_cell.angle_beta   90.00
_cell.angle_gamma   90.00
#
_symmetry.space_group_name_H-M   'P 1'
#
loop_
_entity.id
_entity.type
_entity.pdbx_description
1 polymer ?
#
loop_
_entity_poly.entity_id
_entity_poly.type
_entity_poly.pdbx_seq_one_letter_code
_entity_poly.pdbx_strand_id
1 'polypeptide(L)'
;MLYVWFDAPIGYISATKDLTPDWEKYWKDEETKMVHFIGKDNIVFHCIVFPAMLKAHGGYILPENVPANEFLNLEGEKISTSRNWAVWLHEYLADFPGKEDVLRYVLCANAPETKDNDFTWKDFQARNNNELVAVLGNFVNRALVLTHKYFDGAVPACGALTDYDRETLRELSGAKEALENNIENYRFREALKEAMNIARLAINTWPTPNRGNSSKPIPNGSRRS
;
A
#
# COMPACT_ATOMS: atom_id res chain seq x y z
N MET A 1 32.66 29.48 -0.12
CA MET A 1 31.27 29.32 0.28
C MET A 1 30.90 27.90 -0.05
N LEU A 2 30.58 27.07 0.94
CA LEU A 2 30.13 25.70 0.73
C LEU A 2 28.61 25.72 0.46
N TYR A 3 28.20 25.11 -0.64
CA TYR A 3 26.78 25.03 -1.00
C TYR A 3 26.22 23.72 -0.40
N VAL A 4 25.62 23.81 0.77
CA VAL A 4 25.21 22.66 1.60
C VAL A 4 24.35 21.63 0.85
N TRP A 5 23.47 22.08 -0.03
CA TRP A 5 22.62 21.19 -0.82
C TRP A 5 23.36 20.43 -1.94
N PHE A 6 24.57 20.85 -2.27
CA PHE A 6 25.38 20.14 -3.27
C PHE A 6 26.00 18.87 -2.69
N ASP A 7 26.44 18.91 -1.45
CA ASP A 7 27.11 17.79 -0.78
C ASP A 7 26.19 16.94 0.10
N ALA A 8 25.00 17.45 0.47
CA ALA A 8 24.05 16.77 1.33
C ALA A 8 23.72 15.31 0.91
N PRO A 9 23.53 14.97 -0.38
CA PRO A 9 23.25 13.58 -0.80
C PRO A 9 24.37 12.58 -0.48
N ILE A 10 25.61 13.02 -0.28
CA ILE A 10 26.73 12.15 0.15
C ILE A 10 26.44 11.52 1.52
N GLY A 11 25.61 12.18 2.32
CA GLY A 11 25.15 11.66 3.61
C GLY A 11 24.51 10.27 3.55
N TYR A 12 23.86 9.92 2.43
CA TYR A 12 23.30 8.57 2.26
C TYR A 12 24.40 7.50 2.23
N ILE A 13 25.48 7.78 1.52
CA ILE A 13 26.64 6.86 1.45
C ILE A 13 27.31 6.78 2.82
N SER A 14 27.50 7.91 3.48
CA SER A 14 28.09 7.98 4.82
C SER A 14 27.29 7.16 5.83
N ALA A 15 25.97 7.34 5.86
CA ALA A 15 25.08 6.62 6.75
C ALA A 15 25.12 5.09 6.52
N THR A 16 25.18 4.66 5.25
CA THR A 16 25.31 3.24 4.93
C THR A 16 26.67 2.69 5.39
N LYS A 17 27.73 3.49 5.21
CA LYS A 17 29.09 3.11 5.61
C LYS A 17 29.24 3.02 7.14
N ASP A 18 28.55 3.87 7.87
CA ASP A 18 28.53 3.82 9.34
C ASP A 18 27.72 2.63 9.87
N LEU A 19 26.70 2.21 9.11
CA LEU A 19 25.84 1.08 9.47
C LEU A 19 26.51 -0.26 9.27
N THR A 20 27.26 -0.46 8.17
CA THR A 20 27.80 -1.76 7.78
C THR A 20 29.12 -1.66 7.02
N PRO A 21 30.10 -2.59 7.28
CA PRO A 21 31.30 -2.70 6.46
C PRO A 21 31.00 -3.12 5.01
N ASP A 22 29.85 -3.73 4.76
CA ASP A 22 29.42 -4.18 3.44
C ASP A 22 28.76 -3.07 2.59
N TRP A 23 28.95 -1.79 2.95
CA TRP A 23 28.31 -0.64 2.32
C TRP A 23 28.50 -0.58 0.79
N GLU A 24 29.60 -1.10 0.26
CA GLU A 24 29.89 -1.12 -1.17
C GLU A 24 28.91 -2.00 -1.96
N LYS A 25 28.36 -3.04 -1.36
CA LYS A 25 27.31 -3.87 -1.97
C LYS A 25 26.04 -3.08 -2.28
N TYR A 26 25.75 -2.04 -1.50
CA TYR A 26 24.58 -1.19 -1.69
C TYR A 26 24.80 -0.05 -2.69
N TRP A 27 26.07 0.35 -2.91
CA TRP A 27 26.37 1.55 -3.68
C TRP A 27 27.21 1.32 -4.93
N LYS A 28 27.83 0.13 -5.07
CA LYS A 28 28.78 -0.16 -6.16
C LYS A 28 28.50 -1.46 -6.89
N ASP A 29 27.66 -2.32 -6.36
CA ASP A 29 27.31 -3.59 -6.98
C ASP A 29 26.27 -3.37 -8.09
N GLU A 30 26.59 -3.78 -9.32
CA GLU A 30 25.73 -3.62 -10.50
C GLU A 30 24.41 -4.42 -10.42
N GLU A 31 24.36 -5.49 -9.58
CA GLU A 31 23.13 -6.24 -9.31
C GLU A 31 22.20 -5.52 -8.33
N THR A 32 22.69 -4.48 -7.65
CA THR A 32 21.89 -3.70 -6.69
C THR A 32 21.07 -2.63 -7.43
N LYS A 33 19.78 -2.56 -7.09
CA LYS A 33 18.86 -1.54 -7.58
C LYS A 33 18.69 -0.42 -6.56
N MET A 34 18.95 0.81 -6.98
CA MET A 34 18.78 2.01 -6.16
C MET A 34 17.49 2.74 -6.54
N VAL A 35 16.64 2.99 -5.56
CA VAL A 35 15.41 3.78 -5.74
C VAL A 35 15.34 4.86 -4.68
N HIS A 36 15.07 6.10 -5.09
CA HIS A 36 14.90 7.24 -4.18
C HIS A 36 13.43 7.65 -4.08
N PHE A 37 12.85 7.53 -2.88
CA PHE A 37 11.54 8.09 -2.57
C PHE A 37 11.72 9.48 -1.98
N ILE A 38 11.22 10.51 -2.67
CA ILE A 38 11.45 11.91 -2.31
C ILE A 38 10.18 12.76 -2.45
N GLY A 39 10.20 13.98 -1.92
CA GLY A 39 9.27 15.03 -2.30
C GLY A 39 9.74 15.76 -3.57
N LYS A 40 8.81 16.37 -4.31
CA LYS A 40 9.08 17.06 -5.59
C LYS A 40 10.13 18.17 -5.52
N ASP A 41 10.26 18.79 -4.38
CA ASP A 41 11.26 19.83 -4.12
C ASP A 41 12.71 19.31 -4.16
N ASN A 42 12.90 18.00 -4.06
CA ASN A 42 14.20 17.35 -4.13
C ASN A 42 14.52 16.70 -5.48
N ILE A 43 13.68 16.85 -6.49
CA ILE A 43 13.87 16.22 -7.81
C ILE A 43 15.21 16.63 -8.45
N VAL A 44 15.55 17.91 -8.45
CA VAL A 44 16.79 18.41 -9.06
C VAL A 44 18.01 17.74 -8.42
N PHE A 45 18.01 17.59 -7.10
CA PHE A 45 19.14 17.00 -6.39
C PHE A 45 19.28 15.51 -6.63
N HIS A 46 18.20 14.76 -6.68
CA HIS A 46 18.21 13.30 -6.83
C HIS A 46 18.20 12.80 -8.27
N CYS A 47 17.68 13.61 -9.21
CA CYS A 47 17.66 13.23 -10.62
C CYS A 47 18.80 13.83 -11.44
N ILE A 48 19.43 14.92 -10.98
CA ILE A 48 20.46 15.63 -11.75
C ILE A 48 21.77 15.71 -10.97
N VAL A 49 21.78 16.41 -9.84
CA VAL A 49 23.02 16.76 -9.11
C VAL A 49 23.72 15.50 -8.57
N PHE A 50 23.01 14.70 -7.79
CA PHE A 50 23.61 13.52 -7.15
C PHE A 50 24.03 12.45 -8.17
N PRO A 51 23.21 12.06 -9.18
CA PRO A 51 23.66 11.16 -10.24
C PRO A 51 24.86 11.69 -11.03
N ALA A 52 24.92 13.00 -11.30
CA ALA A 52 26.07 13.61 -11.98
C ALA A 52 27.35 13.49 -11.14
N MET A 53 27.26 13.68 -9.84
CA MET A 53 28.39 13.53 -8.90
C MET A 53 28.85 12.06 -8.84
N LEU A 54 27.93 11.12 -8.70
CA LEU A 54 28.25 9.68 -8.67
C LEU A 54 28.91 9.24 -9.99
N LYS A 55 28.39 9.69 -11.11
CA LYS A 55 28.93 9.39 -12.44
C LYS A 55 30.30 10.03 -12.66
N ALA A 56 30.51 11.26 -12.23
CA ALA A 56 31.79 11.95 -12.34
C ALA A 56 32.87 11.33 -11.47
N HIS A 57 32.52 10.88 -10.28
CA HIS A 57 33.43 10.16 -9.40
C HIS A 57 33.78 8.78 -9.96
N GLY A 58 32.82 8.09 -10.53
CA GLY A 58 32.95 6.73 -11.03
C GLY A 58 32.84 5.63 -9.94
N GLY A 59 32.52 4.41 -10.36
CA GLY A 59 32.45 3.25 -9.48
C GLY A 59 31.22 3.19 -8.55
N TYR A 60 30.21 4.02 -8.78
CA TYR A 60 28.93 3.98 -8.09
C TYR A 60 27.81 3.62 -9.07
N ILE A 61 26.80 2.89 -8.59
CA ILE A 61 25.54 2.68 -9.32
C ILE A 61 24.73 3.97 -9.36
N LEU A 62 23.88 4.09 -10.34
CA LEU A 62 22.96 5.23 -10.49
C LEU A 62 21.52 4.81 -10.11
N PRO A 63 20.66 5.77 -9.69
CA PRO A 63 19.27 5.46 -9.41
C PRO A 63 18.55 4.87 -10.63
N GLU A 64 17.88 3.74 -10.45
CA GLU A 64 16.99 3.15 -11.45
C GLU A 64 15.68 3.93 -11.57
N ASN A 65 15.17 4.39 -10.41
CA ASN A 65 13.94 5.18 -10.35
C ASN A 65 13.98 6.17 -9.18
N VAL A 66 13.25 7.28 -9.35
CA VAL A 66 13.08 8.32 -8.33
C VAL A 66 11.60 8.68 -8.21
N PRO A 67 10.80 7.86 -7.50
CA PRO A 67 9.40 8.19 -7.21
C PRO A 67 9.32 9.47 -6.37
N ALA A 68 8.81 10.54 -6.97
CA ALA A 68 8.70 11.84 -6.33
C ALA A 68 7.24 12.16 -6.02
N ASN A 69 6.93 12.36 -4.75
CA ASN A 69 5.60 12.75 -4.31
C ASN A 69 5.42 14.28 -4.40
N GLU A 70 4.22 14.68 -4.78
CA GLU A 70 3.70 16.03 -4.61
C GLU A 70 3.45 16.33 -3.13
N PHE A 71 2.85 17.49 -2.79
CA PHE A 71 2.60 17.85 -1.40
C PHE A 71 1.32 17.22 -0.85
N LEU A 72 1.38 16.76 0.41
CA LEU A 72 0.22 16.42 1.20
C LEU A 72 -0.11 17.61 2.13
N ASN A 73 -1.30 18.14 1.98
CA ASN A 73 -1.83 19.19 2.85
C ASN A 73 -2.61 18.59 4.03
N LEU A 74 -2.97 19.41 4.99
CA LEU A 74 -3.80 19.05 6.14
C LEU A 74 -4.97 20.02 6.24
N GLU A 75 -6.22 19.51 6.09
CA GLU A 75 -7.45 20.30 6.17
C GLU A 75 -7.42 21.52 5.23
N GLY A 76 -6.91 21.35 4.00
CA GLY A 76 -6.81 22.39 2.98
C GLY A 76 -5.60 23.33 3.12
N GLU A 77 -4.78 23.19 4.17
CA GLU A 77 -3.63 24.03 4.42
C GLU A 77 -2.32 23.27 4.35
N LYS A 78 -1.24 23.96 3.99
CA LYS A 78 0.11 23.40 3.97
C LYS A 78 0.55 23.00 5.38
N ILE A 79 0.98 21.74 5.55
CA ILE A 79 1.61 21.26 6.78
C ILE A 79 2.81 22.13 7.13
N SER A 80 2.91 22.55 8.39
CA SER A 80 3.96 23.45 8.87
C SER A 80 4.31 23.16 10.33
N THR A 81 5.55 22.74 10.56
CA THR A 81 6.08 22.52 11.90
C THR A 81 6.20 23.82 12.69
N SER A 82 6.61 24.93 12.04
CA SER A 82 6.77 26.24 12.69
C SER A 82 5.44 26.86 13.14
N ARG A 83 4.33 26.51 12.50
CA ARG A 83 2.98 26.92 12.87
C ARG A 83 2.26 25.90 13.75
N ASN A 84 2.92 24.80 14.12
CA ASN A 84 2.33 23.65 14.79
C ASN A 84 1.07 23.11 14.07
N TRP A 85 1.09 23.15 12.73
CA TRP A 85 0.00 22.66 11.89
C TRP A 85 0.42 21.35 11.23
N ALA A 86 0.23 20.27 11.94
CA ALA A 86 0.57 18.91 11.51
C ALA A 86 -0.20 17.89 12.35
N VAL A 87 -0.30 16.66 11.86
CA VAL A 87 -0.65 15.51 12.69
C VAL A 87 0.67 14.90 13.18
N TRP A 88 0.94 15.02 14.47
CA TRP A 88 2.13 14.48 15.08
C TRP A 88 1.97 12.99 15.33
N LEU A 89 2.86 12.18 14.78
CA LEU A 89 2.72 10.73 14.85
C LEU A 89 2.68 10.19 16.28
N HIS A 90 3.48 10.75 17.19
CA HIS A 90 3.49 10.32 18.59
C HIS A 90 2.16 10.65 19.32
N GLU A 91 1.52 11.77 18.99
CA GLU A 91 0.20 12.13 19.51
C GLU A 91 -0.87 11.21 18.91
N TYR A 92 -0.83 10.99 17.60
CA TYR A 92 -1.75 10.06 16.94
C TYR A 92 -1.69 8.65 17.56
N LEU A 93 -0.49 8.12 17.82
CA LEU A 93 -0.32 6.80 18.42
C LEU A 93 -0.85 6.71 19.86
N ALA A 94 -0.81 7.83 20.60
CA ALA A 94 -1.37 7.93 21.94
C ALA A 94 -2.91 8.02 21.90
N ASP A 95 -3.48 8.79 20.97
CA ASP A 95 -4.91 9.02 20.85
C ASP A 95 -5.66 7.85 20.18
N PHE A 96 -4.98 7.12 19.28
CA PHE A 96 -5.55 6.03 18.49
C PHE A 96 -4.72 4.72 18.61
N PRO A 97 -4.59 4.14 19.81
CA PRO A 97 -3.80 2.93 20.01
C PRO A 97 -4.36 1.76 19.18
N GLY A 98 -3.48 1.03 18.49
CA GLY A 98 -3.87 -0.09 17.61
C GLY A 98 -4.53 0.33 16.28
N LYS A 99 -4.39 1.60 15.88
CA LYS A 99 -4.91 2.13 14.61
C LYS A 99 -3.80 2.58 13.65
N GLU A 100 -2.59 2.10 13.84
CA GLU A 100 -1.43 2.42 13.01
C GLU A 100 -1.68 2.09 11.55
N ASP A 101 -2.29 0.92 11.28
CA ASP A 101 -2.58 0.47 9.92
C ASP A 101 -3.74 1.23 9.28
N VAL A 102 -4.66 1.79 10.07
CA VAL A 102 -5.68 2.70 9.55
C VAL A 102 -5.02 3.97 8.99
N LEU A 103 -4.06 4.54 9.71
CA LEU A 103 -3.31 5.71 9.24
C LEU A 103 -2.51 5.38 7.98
N ARG A 104 -1.78 4.26 7.97
CA ARG A 104 -1.05 3.80 6.77
C ARG A 104 -1.97 3.64 5.57
N TYR A 105 -3.13 3.02 5.76
CA TYR A 105 -4.14 2.86 4.73
C TYR A 105 -4.57 4.21 4.14
N VAL A 106 -4.95 5.17 5.01
CA VAL A 106 -5.43 6.48 4.56
C VAL A 106 -4.32 7.28 3.87
N LEU A 107 -3.10 7.27 4.41
CA LEU A 107 -1.96 7.94 3.79
C LEU A 107 -1.62 7.34 2.42
N CYS A 108 -1.66 6.02 2.30
CA CYS A 108 -1.43 5.33 1.02
C CYS A 108 -2.55 5.63 0.00
N ALA A 109 -3.83 5.62 0.45
CA ALA A 109 -4.97 5.95 -0.41
C ALA A 109 -4.97 7.42 -0.88
N ASN A 110 -4.38 8.31 -0.07
CA ASN A 110 -4.24 9.75 -0.35
C ASN A 110 -2.83 10.14 -0.78
N ALA A 111 -1.95 9.17 -1.08
CA ALA A 111 -0.59 9.46 -1.51
C ALA A 111 -0.58 10.47 -2.68
N PRO A 112 0.16 11.58 -2.57
CA PRO A 112 0.18 12.62 -3.59
C PRO A 112 1.13 12.24 -4.74
N GLU A 113 0.84 11.12 -5.43
CA GLU A 113 1.74 10.54 -6.45
C GLU A 113 1.86 11.40 -7.71
N THR A 114 0.78 12.08 -8.12
CA THR A 114 0.73 12.82 -9.39
C THR A 114 0.27 14.26 -9.25
N LYS A 115 -0.28 14.62 -8.11
CA LYS A 115 -0.76 15.97 -7.79
C LYS A 115 -0.82 16.14 -6.28
N ASP A 116 -0.81 17.38 -5.82
CA ASP A 116 -1.03 17.71 -4.40
C ASP A 116 -2.35 17.09 -3.93
N ASN A 117 -2.36 16.60 -2.70
CA ASN A 117 -3.54 16.00 -2.08
C ASN A 117 -3.72 16.57 -0.67
N ASP A 118 -4.83 16.22 -0.04
CA ASP A 118 -5.21 16.73 1.27
C ASP A 118 -5.56 15.58 2.22
N PHE A 119 -5.03 15.64 3.43
CA PHE A 119 -5.46 14.77 4.53
C PHE A 119 -6.53 15.50 5.33
N THR A 120 -7.71 14.90 5.48
CA THR A 120 -8.77 15.41 6.36
C THR A 120 -9.23 14.32 7.31
N TRP A 121 -9.58 14.72 8.55
CA TRP A 121 -10.15 13.77 9.53
C TRP A 121 -11.49 13.19 9.07
N LYS A 122 -12.24 13.95 8.29
CA LYS A 122 -13.48 13.49 7.67
C LYS A 122 -13.23 12.36 6.67
N ASP A 123 -12.23 12.51 5.80
CA ASP A 123 -11.86 11.45 4.85
C ASP A 123 -11.26 10.23 5.58
N PHE A 124 -10.43 10.46 6.60
CA PHE A 124 -9.90 9.41 7.47
C PHE A 124 -11.03 8.54 8.05
N GLN A 125 -12.02 9.16 8.67
CA GLN A 125 -13.18 8.45 9.22
C GLN A 125 -13.99 7.74 8.13
N ALA A 126 -14.22 8.40 7.00
CA ALA A 126 -14.98 7.84 5.89
C ALA A 126 -14.28 6.60 5.30
N ARG A 127 -12.98 6.64 5.07
CA ARG A 127 -12.22 5.49 4.55
C ARG A 127 -12.17 4.34 5.55
N ASN A 128 -11.93 4.63 6.83
CA ASN A 128 -11.99 3.59 7.85
C ASN A 128 -13.35 2.87 7.83
N ASN A 129 -14.45 3.62 7.83
CA ASN A 129 -15.78 3.03 7.95
C ASN A 129 -16.27 2.38 6.65
N ASN A 130 -16.08 3.04 5.51
CA ASN A 130 -16.66 2.59 4.24
C ASN A 130 -15.77 1.62 3.47
N GLU A 131 -14.48 1.61 3.73
CA GLU A 131 -13.53 0.76 3.02
C GLU A 131 -13.00 -0.34 3.95
N LEU A 132 -12.28 -0.01 5.03
CA LEU A 132 -11.70 -1.02 5.91
C LEU A 132 -12.78 -1.84 6.64
N VAL A 133 -13.77 -1.19 7.25
CA VAL A 133 -14.83 -1.90 8.00
C VAL A 133 -15.86 -2.51 7.04
N ALA A 134 -16.45 -1.69 6.16
CA ALA A 134 -17.59 -2.14 5.35
C ALA A 134 -17.20 -3.08 4.20
N VAL A 135 -15.97 -3.03 3.70
CA VAL A 135 -15.51 -3.93 2.63
C VAL A 135 -14.60 -5.01 3.20
N LEU A 136 -13.38 -4.69 3.60
CA LEU A 136 -12.40 -5.69 4.03
C LEU A 136 -12.85 -6.43 5.29
N GLY A 137 -13.23 -5.69 6.34
CA GLY A 137 -13.67 -6.25 7.62
C GLY A 137 -14.93 -7.11 7.45
N ASN A 138 -15.90 -6.66 6.65
CA ASN A 138 -17.11 -7.44 6.35
C ASN A 138 -16.77 -8.74 5.59
N PHE A 139 -15.86 -8.68 4.60
CA PHE A 139 -15.40 -9.88 3.89
C PHE A 139 -14.80 -10.90 4.86
N VAL A 140 -13.80 -10.50 5.64
CA VAL A 140 -13.10 -11.38 6.57
C VAL A 140 -14.06 -11.94 7.63
N ASN A 141 -14.88 -11.07 8.24
CA ASN A 141 -15.85 -11.49 9.25
C ASN A 141 -16.83 -12.52 8.71
N ARG A 142 -17.40 -12.28 7.51
CA ARG A 142 -18.35 -13.23 6.91
C ARG A 142 -17.69 -14.56 6.54
N ALA A 143 -16.48 -14.54 5.98
CA ALA A 143 -15.74 -15.75 5.68
C ALA A 143 -15.52 -16.59 6.93
N LEU A 144 -14.99 -15.98 7.99
CA LEU A 144 -14.71 -16.69 9.24
C LEU A 144 -15.97 -17.18 9.94
N VAL A 145 -16.98 -16.32 10.07
CA VAL A 145 -18.26 -16.69 10.73
C VAL A 145 -18.95 -17.86 10.02
N LEU A 146 -18.99 -17.84 8.68
CA LEU A 146 -19.61 -18.93 7.94
C LEU A 146 -18.80 -20.23 8.02
N THR A 147 -17.46 -20.13 7.98
CA THR A 147 -16.58 -21.28 8.14
C THR A 147 -16.75 -21.91 9.52
N HIS A 148 -16.78 -21.13 10.58
CA HIS A 148 -17.04 -21.64 11.92
C HIS A 148 -18.44 -22.23 12.06
N LYS A 149 -19.44 -21.56 11.54
CA LYS A 149 -20.84 -22.00 11.69
C LYS A 149 -21.16 -23.30 10.97
N TYR A 150 -20.62 -23.49 9.78
CA TYR A 150 -21.01 -24.61 8.90
C TYR A 150 -19.96 -25.71 8.77
N PHE A 151 -18.70 -25.40 9.10
CA PHE A 151 -17.57 -26.31 8.90
C PHE A 151 -16.67 -26.44 10.15
N ASP A 152 -17.17 -26.01 11.30
CA ASP A 152 -16.46 -26.09 12.59
C ASP A 152 -15.05 -25.45 12.52
N GLY A 153 -14.92 -24.35 11.79
CA GLY A 153 -13.67 -23.62 11.63
C GLY A 153 -12.67 -24.23 10.63
N ALA A 154 -12.98 -25.39 10.05
CA ALA A 154 -12.15 -26.02 9.03
C ALA A 154 -12.54 -25.55 7.62
N VAL A 155 -11.56 -25.27 6.79
CA VAL A 155 -11.81 -24.95 5.37
C VAL A 155 -12.26 -26.23 4.66
N PRO A 156 -13.47 -26.28 4.06
CA PRO A 156 -13.96 -27.49 3.40
C PRO A 156 -13.15 -27.80 2.14
N ALA A 157 -13.12 -29.08 1.76
CA ALA A 157 -12.54 -29.48 0.48
C ALA A 157 -13.28 -28.81 -0.68
N CYS A 158 -12.51 -28.36 -1.67
CA CYS A 158 -13.07 -27.77 -2.87
C CYS A 158 -13.86 -28.84 -3.67
N GLY A 159 -15.13 -28.54 -3.97
CA GLY A 159 -15.97 -29.37 -4.86
C GLY A 159 -15.67 -29.12 -6.34
N ALA A 160 -16.50 -29.64 -7.22
CA ALA A 160 -16.43 -29.36 -8.64
C ALA A 160 -16.72 -27.85 -8.89
N LEU A 161 -15.79 -27.15 -9.53
CA LEU A 161 -15.94 -25.75 -9.86
C LEU A 161 -16.99 -25.58 -11.00
N THR A 162 -17.88 -24.60 -10.81
CA THR A 162 -18.79 -24.15 -11.88
C THR A 162 -18.04 -23.19 -12.83
N ASP A 163 -18.66 -22.84 -13.95
CA ASP A 163 -18.08 -21.84 -14.87
C ASP A 163 -17.99 -20.45 -14.21
N TYR A 164 -18.96 -20.13 -13.34
CA TYR A 164 -18.91 -18.89 -12.53
C TYR A 164 -17.72 -18.88 -11.57
N ASP A 165 -17.45 -20.00 -10.91
CA ASP A 165 -16.29 -20.10 -10.01
C ASP A 165 -14.97 -19.93 -10.78
N ARG A 166 -14.86 -20.55 -11.96
CA ARG A 166 -13.67 -20.43 -12.82
C ARG A 166 -13.47 -19.00 -13.31
N GLU A 167 -14.55 -18.29 -13.66
CA GLU A 167 -14.48 -16.89 -14.07
C GLU A 167 -14.04 -16.01 -12.92
N THR A 168 -14.64 -16.16 -11.74
CA THR A 168 -14.25 -15.44 -10.52
C THR A 168 -12.78 -15.66 -10.18
N LEU A 169 -12.28 -16.89 -10.26
CA LEU A 169 -10.87 -17.18 -10.01
C LEU A 169 -9.94 -16.52 -11.03
N ARG A 170 -10.35 -16.40 -12.31
CA ARG A 170 -9.61 -15.63 -13.32
C ARG A 170 -9.58 -14.14 -13.01
N GLU A 171 -10.72 -13.57 -12.63
CA GLU A 171 -10.79 -12.15 -12.21
C GLU A 171 -9.91 -11.88 -11.00
N LEU A 172 -9.91 -12.76 -10.00
CA LEU A 172 -9.04 -12.65 -8.83
C LEU A 172 -7.55 -12.73 -9.19
N SER A 173 -7.18 -13.66 -10.08
CA SER A 173 -5.80 -13.76 -10.58
C SER A 173 -5.38 -12.51 -11.32
N GLY A 174 -6.23 -11.96 -12.20
CA GLY A 174 -5.96 -10.71 -12.92
C GLY A 174 -5.83 -9.52 -11.98
N ALA A 175 -6.66 -9.43 -10.96
CA ALA A 175 -6.57 -8.38 -9.93
C ALA A 175 -5.27 -8.49 -9.10
N LYS A 176 -4.82 -9.72 -8.80
CA LYS A 176 -3.53 -9.96 -8.14
C LYS A 176 -2.36 -9.48 -9.00
N GLU A 177 -2.33 -9.86 -10.27
CA GLU A 177 -1.29 -9.43 -11.21
C GLU A 177 -1.25 -7.91 -11.37
N ALA A 178 -2.42 -7.26 -11.45
CA ALA A 178 -2.53 -5.80 -11.51
C ALA A 178 -1.99 -5.14 -10.23
N LEU A 179 -2.29 -5.72 -9.06
CA LEU A 179 -1.77 -5.25 -7.76
C LEU A 179 -0.26 -5.35 -7.71
N GLU A 180 0.32 -6.51 -8.04
CA GLU A 180 1.76 -6.75 -8.05
C GLU A 180 2.47 -5.77 -9.00
N ASN A 181 1.98 -5.63 -10.23
CA ASN A 181 2.53 -4.69 -11.21
C ASN A 181 2.45 -3.23 -10.74
N ASN A 182 1.40 -2.84 -10.02
CA ASN A 182 1.29 -1.50 -9.48
C ASN A 182 2.29 -1.25 -8.35
N ILE A 183 2.54 -2.24 -7.47
CA ILE A 183 3.56 -2.14 -6.41
C ILE A 183 4.95 -2.03 -7.02
N GLU A 184 5.31 -2.88 -7.97
CA GLU A 184 6.61 -2.88 -8.65
C GLU A 184 6.90 -1.57 -9.39
N ASN A 185 5.84 -0.87 -9.85
CA ASN A 185 5.93 0.43 -10.49
C ASN A 185 5.69 1.62 -9.55
N TYR A 186 5.70 1.40 -8.23
CA TYR A 186 5.53 2.42 -7.19
C TYR A 186 4.22 3.20 -7.26
N ARG A 187 3.16 2.60 -7.82
CA ARG A 187 1.80 3.15 -7.91
C ARG A 187 0.94 2.65 -6.76
N PHE A 188 1.25 3.09 -5.56
CA PHE A 188 0.68 2.55 -4.32
C PHE A 188 -0.82 2.80 -4.19
N ARG A 189 -1.33 3.94 -4.67
CA ARG A 189 -2.77 4.23 -4.67
C ARG A 189 -3.56 3.23 -5.50
N GLU A 190 -3.08 2.94 -6.72
CA GLU A 190 -3.73 1.96 -7.61
C GLU A 190 -3.58 0.54 -7.03
N ALA A 191 -2.42 0.19 -6.48
CA ALA A 191 -2.22 -1.10 -5.82
C ALA A 191 -3.21 -1.30 -4.67
N LEU A 192 -3.40 -0.29 -3.82
CA LEU A 192 -4.34 -0.34 -2.70
C LEU A 192 -5.79 -0.49 -3.19
N LYS A 193 -6.15 0.20 -4.27
CA LYS A 193 -7.46 0.07 -4.90
C LYS A 193 -7.71 -1.35 -5.42
N GLU A 194 -6.71 -1.97 -6.06
CA GLU A 194 -6.83 -3.37 -6.50
C GLU A 194 -6.95 -4.35 -5.32
N ALA A 195 -6.22 -4.14 -4.23
CA ALA A 195 -6.38 -4.93 -3.00
C ALA A 195 -7.82 -4.87 -2.47
N MET A 196 -8.44 -3.68 -2.46
CA MET A 196 -9.83 -3.52 -2.04
C MET A 196 -10.82 -4.10 -3.06
N ASN A 197 -10.49 -4.12 -4.36
CA ASN A 197 -11.30 -4.77 -5.39
C ASN A 197 -11.32 -6.29 -5.20
N ILE A 198 -10.22 -6.92 -4.83
CA ILE A 198 -10.17 -8.35 -4.49
C ILE A 198 -11.19 -8.68 -3.39
N ALA A 199 -11.23 -7.87 -2.32
CA ALA A 199 -12.22 -8.07 -1.26
C ALA A 199 -13.67 -7.89 -1.75
N ARG A 200 -13.95 -6.92 -2.64
CA ARG A 200 -15.26 -6.71 -3.24
C ARG A 200 -15.67 -7.85 -4.15
N LEU A 201 -14.77 -8.35 -5.00
CA LEU A 201 -15.01 -9.52 -5.83
C LEU A 201 -15.37 -10.74 -4.98
N ALA A 202 -14.60 -11.00 -3.93
CA ALA A 202 -14.86 -12.12 -3.04
C ALA A 202 -16.21 -12.00 -2.30
N ILE A 203 -16.61 -10.80 -1.87
CA ILE A 203 -17.95 -10.58 -1.28
C ILE A 203 -19.06 -10.86 -2.28
N ASN A 204 -18.89 -10.46 -3.53
CA ASN A 204 -19.91 -10.62 -4.57
C ASN A 204 -20.15 -12.07 -4.99
N THR A 205 -19.23 -12.99 -4.69
CA THR A 205 -19.41 -14.43 -4.96
C THR A 205 -20.42 -15.08 -4.00
N TRP A 206 -20.73 -14.44 -2.87
CA TRP A 206 -21.68 -15.00 -1.93
C TRP A 206 -23.13 -14.80 -2.37
N PRO A 207 -23.99 -15.83 -2.19
CA PRO A 207 -25.41 -15.73 -2.50
C PRO A 207 -26.02 -14.62 -1.63
N THR A 208 -26.46 -13.53 -2.25
CA THR A 208 -27.33 -12.56 -1.61
C THR A 208 -28.78 -13.04 -1.73
N PRO A 209 -29.58 -12.98 -0.66
CA PRO A 209 -30.95 -13.49 -0.67
C PRO A 209 -31.89 -12.89 -1.74
N ASN A 210 -31.45 -11.81 -2.42
CA ASN A 210 -32.29 -11.03 -3.35
C ASN A 210 -31.82 -10.97 -4.81
N ARG A 211 -30.81 -11.73 -5.22
CA ARG A 211 -30.56 -11.93 -6.67
C ARG A 211 -31.39 -13.14 -7.11
N GLY A 212 -32.58 -12.89 -7.66
CA GLY A 212 -33.39 -13.90 -8.28
C GLY A 212 -32.58 -14.62 -9.37
N ASN A 213 -32.05 -15.78 -9.05
CA ASN A 213 -32.07 -16.99 -9.84
C ASN A 213 -31.34 -18.13 -9.10
N SER A 214 -32.08 -19.28 -9.07
CA SER A 214 -31.62 -20.63 -8.73
C SER A 214 -30.68 -20.75 -7.53
N SER A 215 -31.28 -20.66 -6.35
CA SER A 215 -30.75 -21.23 -5.12
C SER A 215 -30.50 -22.72 -5.29
N LYS A 216 -29.25 -23.16 -5.43
CA LYS A 216 -28.90 -24.50 -4.97
C LYS A 216 -28.85 -24.44 -3.44
N PRO A 217 -29.57 -25.31 -2.73
CA PRO A 217 -29.51 -25.36 -1.27
C PRO A 217 -28.07 -25.69 -0.84
N ILE A 218 -27.59 -25.00 0.17
CA ILE A 218 -26.37 -25.38 0.90
C ILE A 218 -26.54 -26.84 1.32
N PRO A 219 -25.60 -27.74 1.00
CA PRO A 219 -25.74 -29.14 1.37
C PRO A 219 -25.90 -29.21 2.89
N ASN A 220 -27.00 -29.79 3.35
CA ASN A 220 -27.18 -30.15 4.74
C ASN A 220 -26.03 -31.07 5.14
N GLY A 221 -25.11 -30.54 5.97
CA GLY A 221 -24.08 -31.36 6.58
C GLY A 221 -24.78 -32.49 7.33
N SER A 222 -24.66 -33.70 6.81
CA SER A 222 -25.10 -34.89 7.52
C SER A 222 -24.40 -34.95 8.86
N ARG A 223 -25.17 -34.70 9.93
CA ARG A 223 -24.75 -35.06 11.28
C ARG A 223 -24.44 -36.57 11.26
N ARG A 224 -23.17 -36.91 11.36
CA ARG A 224 -22.79 -38.27 11.75
C ARG A 224 -22.90 -38.34 13.27
N SER A 225 -23.79 -39.20 13.67
CA SER A 225 -23.92 -39.73 15.03
C SER A 225 -22.64 -40.41 15.51
#